data_34b3fe06ac23fba756ec65226278f18b
#
_entry.id   34b3fe06ac23fba756ec65226278f18b
#
_cell.length_a   1.000
_cell.length_b   1.000
_cell.length_c   1.000
_cell.angle_alpha   90.00
_cell.angle_beta   90.00
_cell.angle_gamma   90.00
#
_symmetry.space_group_name_H-M   'P 1'
#
loop_
_entity.id
_entity.type
_entity.pdbx_description
1 polymer ?
#
loop_
_entity_poly.entity_id
_entity_poly.type
_entity_poly.pdbx_seq_one_letter_code
_entity_poly.pdbx_strand_id
1 'polypeptide(L)'
;MTFKGHAMAGFGGAIKNISIGFGSSKGKGWIHSGGTSTTNIWGGQQDAFLEAMADAAKGVDQYMGDNIIYISVMNRLSVDCDCDGSPAEPDMHDIGILASTDPLAIDQAAIDLVYAMPDSASLVRRIERQNGLHTLEAGEQNGLGSRYYQMVIIGE
;
A
#
# COMPACT_ATOMS: atom_id res chain seq x y z
N MET A 1 -8.96 -3.85 -5.11
CA MET A 1 -8.59 -3.46 -3.73
C MET A 1 -9.06 -2.05 -3.45
N THR A 2 -9.28 -1.70 -2.19
CA THR A 2 -9.62 -0.34 -1.79
C THR A 2 -8.36 0.33 -1.25
N PHE A 3 -8.04 1.52 -1.77
CA PHE A 3 -6.95 2.34 -1.23
C PHE A 3 -7.43 3.08 0.03
N LYS A 4 -6.68 3.02 1.12
CA LYS A 4 -7.02 3.69 2.41
C LYS A 4 -5.77 3.93 3.24
N GLY A 5 -5.91 4.70 4.30
CA GLY A 5 -4.93 4.79 5.36
C GLY A 5 -4.71 3.44 6.06
N HIS A 6 -3.60 3.30 6.76
CA HIS A 6 -3.29 2.10 7.54
C HIS A 6 -2.48 2.48 8.78
N ALA A 7 -2.85 1.91 9.92
CA ALA A 7 -2.27 2.26 11.22
C ALA A 7 -0.76 2.03 11.30
N MET A 8 -0.24 0.98 10.65
CA MET A 8 1.19 0.64 10.67
C MET A 8 1.92 1.06 9.38
N ALA A 9 1.32 0.80 8.20
CA ALA A 9 2.00 1.04 6.92
C ALA A 9 1.80 2.46 6.37
N GLY A 10 1.04 3.31 7.04
CA GLY A 10 0.67 4.64 6.53
C GLY A 10 -0.49 4.57 5.55
N PHE A 11 -0.40 3.72 4.54
CA PHE A 11 -1.45 3.44 3.56
C PHE A 11 -1.52 1.95 3.19
N GLY A 12 -2.62 1.56 2.57
CA GLY A 12 -2.82 0.22 2.02
C GLY A 12 -3.25 0.32 0.56
N GLY A 13 -2.34 -0.03 -0.34
CA GLY A 13 -2.53 -0.11 -1.79
C GLY A 13 -2.25 -1.51 -2.31
N ALA A 14 -1.75 -1.62 -3.54
CA ALA A 14 -1.40 -2.88 -4.20
C ALA A 14 -0.33 -3.65 -3.42
N ILE A 15 0.77 -2.98 -3.07
CA ILE A 15 1.91 -3.58 -2.36
C ILE A 15 1.44 -4.24 -1.06
N LYS A 16 0.70 -3.51 -0.22
CA LYS A 16 0.18 -4.07 1.03
C LYS A 16 -0.77 -5.25 0.81
N ASN A 17 -1.62 -5.19 -0.21
CA ASN A 17 -2.59 -6.24 -0.48
C ASN A 17 -1.96 -7.53 -0.97
N ILE A 18 -0.96 -7.48 -1.86
CA ILE A 18 -0.27 -8.68 -2.34
C ILE A 18 0.76 -9.24 -1.35
N SER A 19 1.31 -8.42 -0.46
CA SER A 19 2.21 -8.88 0.60
C SER A 19 1.44 -9.46 1.80
N ILE A 20 0.77 -8.59 2.57
CA ILE A 20 0.04 -9.00 3.77
C ILE A 20 -1.19 -9.84 3.41
N GLY A 21 -1.91 -9.50 2.33
CA GLY A 21 -3.11 -10.21 1.91
C GLY A 21 -2.85 -11.68 1.56
N PHE A 22 -1.76 -11.98 0.87
CA PHE A 22 -1.37 -13.34 0.47
C PHE A 22 -0.53 -14.07 1.52
N GLY A 23 -0.03 -13.35 2.52
CA GLY A 23 0.78 -13.93 3.56
C GLY A 23 0.03 -14.96 4.41
N SER A 24 0.64 -16.14 4.65
CA SER A 24 0.19 -17.06 5.68
C SER A 24 0.25 -16.39 7.06
N SER A 25 -0.35 -17.00 8.07
CA SER A 25 -0.27 -16.49 9.46
C SER A 25 1.18 -16.24 9.92
N LYS A 26 2.09 -17.19 9.64
CA LYS A 26 3.53 -17.02 9.94
C LYS A 26 4.19 -15.96 9.05
N GLY A 27 3.83 -15.91 7.76
CA GLY A 27 4.31 -14.90 6.81
C GLY A 27 3.91 -13.49 7.22
N LYS A 28 2.68 -13.29 7.66
CA LYS A 28 2.22 -12.01 8.21
C LYS A 28 3.04 -11.59 9.44
N GLY A 29 3.30 -12.52 10.36
CA GLY A 29 4.18 -12.24 11.50
C GLY A 29 5.58 -11.83 11.07
N TRP A 30 6.15 -12.56 10.10
CA TRP A 30 7.48 -12.27 9.55
C TRP A 30 7.55 -10.89 8.92
N ILE A 31 6.58 -10.53 8.09
CA ILE A 31 6.52 -9.20 7.44
C ILE A 31 6.37 -8.08 8.50
N HIS A 32 5.39 -8.19 9.41
CA HIS A 32 5.12 -7.16 10.40
C HIS A 32 6.27 -6.93 11.38
N SER A 33 7.08 -7.94 11.63
CA SER A 33 8.25 -7.85 12.50
C SER A 33 9.53 -7.38 11.77
N GLY A 34 9.45 -7.06 10.47
CA GLY A 34 10.64 -6.74 9.66
C GLY A 34 11.63 -7.91 9.59
N GLY A 35 11.12 -9.15 9.44
CA GLY A 35 11.95 -10.34 9.30
C GLY A 35 12.55 -10.90 10.59
N THR A 36 12.04 -10.52 11.77
CA THR A 36 12.65 -10.95 13.06
C THR A 36 11.83 -12.00 13.80
N SER A 37 10.52 -12.12 13.54
CA SER A 37 9.64 -13.05 14.26
C SER A 37 8.46 -13.48 13.40
N THR A 38 8.02 -14.73 13.57
CA THR A 38 6.77 -15.24 12.96
C THR A 38 5.55 -15.14 13.88
N THR A 39 5.75 -14.70 15.12
CA THR A 39 4.70 -14.68 16.16
C THR A 39 4.52 -13.31 16.82
N ASN A 40 5.56 -12.49 16.89
CA ASN A 40 5.48 -11.14 17.45
C ASN A 40 5.42 -10.10 16.33
N ILE A 41 4.23 -9.58 16.07
CA ILE A 41 3.98 -8.58 15.01
C ILE A 41 4.28 -7.14 15.46
N TRP A 42 4.59 -6.90 16.73
CA TRP A 42 4.75 -5.55 17.28
C TRP A 42 6.20 -5.15 17.55
N GLY A 43 7.16 -6.04 17.31
CA GLY A 43 8.56 -5.87 17.70
C GLY A 43 9.49 -5.34 16.60
N GLY A 44 8.97 -5.09 15.38
CA GLY A 44 9.79 -4.65 14.25
C GLY A 44 10.07 -3.14 14.24
N GLN A 45 11.20 -2.77 13.65
CA GLN A 45 11.46 -1.37 13.29
C GLN A 45 10.54 -0.99 12.13
N GLN A 46 10.08 0.28 12.09
CA GLN A 46 9.10 0.75 11.11
C GLN A 46 9.60 0.56 9.67
N ASP A 47 10.80 1.00 9.36
CA ASP A 47 11.34 0.89 8.00
C ASP A 47 11.58 -0.57 7.60
N ALA A 48 12.09 -1.42 8.49
CA ALA A 48 12.24 -2.85 8.23
C ALA A 48 10.90 -3.57 7.96
N PHE A 49 9.80 -3.13 8.60
CA PHE A 49 8.46 -3.62 8.28
C PHE A 49 8.04 -3.21 6.86
N LEU A 50 8.25 -1.95 6.47
CA LEU A 50 7.90 -1.44 5.15
C LEU A 50 8.72 -2.10 4.03
N GLU A 51 10.02 -2.33 4.28
CA GLU A 51 10.91 -3.07 3.39
C GLU A 51 10.48 -4.54 3.24
N ALA A 52 10.21 -5.24 4.37
CA ALA A 52 9.73 -6.62 4.34
C ALA A 52 8.38 -6.75 3.60
N MET A 53 7.53 -5.73 3.66
CA MET A 53 6.28 -5.67 2.92
C MET A 53 6.54 -5.54 1.40
N ALA A 54 7.49 -4.70 1.00
CA ALA A 54 7.91 -4.57 -0.40
C ALA A 54 8.56 -5.87 -0.93
N ASP A 55 9.39 -6.52 -0.13
CA ASP A 55 10.04 -7.79 -0.49
C ASP A 55 9.01 -8.93 -0.67
N ALA A 56 8.04 -9.02 0.23
CA ALA A 56 6.97 -10.01 0.11
C ALA A 56 6.09 -9.75 -1.12
N ALA A 57 5.79 -8.48 -1.42
CA ALA A 57 5.07 -8.08 -2.63
C ALA A 57 5.83 -8.49 -3.89
N LYS A 58 7.15 -8.25 -3.93
CA LYS A 58 8.04 -8.67 -5.02
C LYS A 58 7.98 -10.18 -5.26
N GLY A 59 7.99 -10.98 -4.19
CA GLY A 59 7.89 -12.44 -4.32
C GLY A 59 6.58 -12.89 -4.96
N VAL A 60 5.46 -12.26 -4.62
CA VAL A 60 4.14 -12.56 -5.22
C VAL A 60 4.10 -12.10 -6.68
N ASP A 61 4.51 -10.88 -6.97
CA ASP A 61 4.52 -10.32 -8.31
C ASP A 61 5.38 -11.16 -9.27
N GLN A 62 6.57 -11.56 -8.84
CA GLN A 62 7.45 -12.45 -9.62
C GLN A 62 6.82 -13.83 -9.86
N TYR A 63 6.12 -14.39 -8.88
CA TYR A 63 5.45 -15.68 -9.04
C TYR A 63 4.29 -15.60 -10.04
N MET A 64 3.53 -14.52 -10.02
CA MET A 64 2.40 -14.30 -10.92
C MET A 64 2.83 -13.90 -12.34
N GLY A 65 3.95 -13.22 -12.49
CA GLY A 65 4.44 -12.68 -13.76
C GLY A 65 3.36 -11.84 -14.45
N ASP A 66 3.15 -12.07 -15.74
CA ASP A 66 2.15 -11.31 -16.54
C ASP A 66 0.68 -11.70 -16.27
N ASN A 67 0.42 -12.54 -15.26
CA ASN A 67 -0.94 -13.04 -14.96
C ASN A 67 -1.64 -12.29 -13.82
N ILE A 68 -1.19 -11.08 -13.51
CA ILE A 68 -1.80 -10.25 -12.46
C ILE A 68 -2.09 -8.86 -13.00
N ILE A 69 -3.22 -8.32 -12.60
CA ILE A 69 -3.60 -6.92 -12.79
C ILE A 69 -4.02 -6.31 -11.45
N TYR A 70 -3.64 -5.08 -11.23
CA TYR A 70 -3.96 -4.33 -10.03
C TYR A 70 -5.05 -3.32 -10.34
N ILE A 71 -6.13 -3.33 -9.55
CA ILE A 71 -7.23 -2.36 -9.64
C ILE A 71 -7.40 -1.73 -8.26
N SER A 72 -7.20 -0.43 -8.17
CA SER A 72 -7.32 0.34 -6.94
C SER A 72 -8.59 1.20 -6.99
N VAL A 73 -9.51 0.96 -6.07
CA VAL A 73 -10.75 1.73 -5.93
C VAL A 73 -10.52 2.78 -4.85
N MET A 74 -10.50 4.05 -5.25
CA MET A 74 -10.22 5.19 -4.40
C MET A 74 -11.51 5.93 -4.07
N ASN A 75 -12.39 5.25 -3.33
CA ASN A 75 -13.64 5.79 -2.84
C ASN A 75 -13.76 5.62 -1.32
N ARG A 76 -14.57 6.47 -0.69
CA ARG A 76 -14.78 6.49 0.76
C ARG A 76 -13.44 6.46 1.51
N LEU A 77 -12.52 7.33 1.08
CA LEU A 77 -11.16 7.39 1.60
C LEU A 77 -11.18 7.80 3.07
N SER A 78 -10.49 7.02 3.88
CA SER A 78 -10.38 7.17 5.33
C SER A 78 -8.94 6.98 5.77
N VAL A 79 -8.61 7.56 6.91
CA VAL A 79 -7.31 7.41 7.58
C VAL A 79 -7.07 6.00 8.11
N ASP A 80 -8.13 5.22 8.28
CA ASP A 80 -8.06 3.85 8.80
C ASP A 80 -8.44 2.82 7.75
N CYS A 81 -7.89 1.61 7.91
CA CYS A 81 -8.12 0.46 7.05
C CYS A 81 -9.43 -0.24 7.45
N ASP A 82 -10.10 -0.86 6.48
CA ASP A 82 -11.26 -1.74 6.71
C ASP A 82 -10.93 -2.95 7.61
N CYS A 83 -9.66 -3.20 7.89
CA CYS A 83 -9.20 -4.22 8.85
C CYS A 83 -9.26 -3.74 10.31
N ASP A 84 -9.51 -2.46 10.56
CA ASP A 84 -9.78 -1.92 11.89
C ASP A 84 -11.21 -2.28 12.32
N GLY A 85 -11.39 -2.68 13.58
CA GLY A 85 -12.71 -3.03 14.11
C GLY A 85 -13.62 -1.81 14.33
N SER A 86 -13.07 -0.60 14.30
CA SER A 86 -13.78 0.67 14.44
C SER A 86 -13.08 1.77 13.63
N PRO A 87 -13.08 1.65 12.30
CA PRO A 87 -12.38 2.60 11.45
C PRO A 87 -13.03 3.99 11.51
N ALA A 88 -12.21 5.02 11.34
CA ALA A 88 -12.71 6.38 11.17
C ALA A 88 -13.63 6.49 9.94
N GLU A 89 -14.65 7.32 10.03
CA GLU A 89 -15.49 7.63 8.88
C GLU A 89 -14.66 8.26 7.75
N PRO A 90 -15.04 8.02 6.49
CA PRO A 90 -14.42 8.66 5.34
C PRO A 90 -14.51 10.19 5.45
N ASP A 91 -13.38 10.85 5.23
CA ASP A 91 -13.24 12.30 5.35
C ASP A 91 -12.64 12.97 4.10
N MET A 92 -12.52 12.21 3.00
CA MET A 92 -12.09 12.68 1.69
C MET A 92 -13.12 12.37 0.61
N HIS A 93 -13.16 13.20 -0.42
CA HIS A 93 -13.93 12.94 -1.63
C HIS A 93 -13.36 11.72 -2.39
N ASP A 94 -14.25 11.06 -3.13
CA ASP A 94 -13.87 9.95 -4.02
C ASP A 94 -12.96 10.48 -5.14
N ILE A 95 -11.94 9.71 -5.48
CA ILE A 95 -11.00 10.06 -6.56
C ILE A 95 -11.34 9.30 -7.84
N GLY A 96 -11.59 7.98 -7.72
CA GLY A 96 -11.92 7.16 -8.88
C GLY A 96 -11.33 5.75 -8.79
N ILE A 97 -11.02 5.17 -9.95
CA ILE A 97 -10.48 3.82 -10.06
C ILE A 97 -9.21 3.88 -10.90
N LEU A 98 -8.13 3.29 -10.38
CA LEU A 98 -6.88 3.11 -11.11
C LEU A 98 -6.71 1.65 -11.50
N ALA A 99 -6.05 1.39 -12.62
CA ALA A 99 -5.63 0.06 -13.04
C ALA A 99 -4.20 0.08 -13.60
N SER A 100 -3.42 -0.94 -13.29
CA SER A 100 -2.05 -1.12 -13.77
C SER A 100 -1.64 -2.58 -13.73
N THR A 101 -0.65 -2.97 -14.52
CA THR A 101 0.07 -4.24 -14.37
C THR A 101 1.31 -4.11 -13.47
N ASP A 102 1.65 -2.89 -13.03
CA ASP A 102 2.76 -2.60 -12.13
C ASP A 102 2.20 -2.15 -10.76
N PRO A 103 2.46 -2.93 -9.68
CA PRO A 103 1.93 -2.62 -8.34
C PRO A 103 2.54 -1.37 -7.73
N LEU A 104 3.76 -1.03 -8.11
CA LEU A 104 4.45 0.15 -7.61
C LEU A 104 3.95 1.41 -8.31
N ALA A 105 3.76 1.37 -9.62
CA ALA A 105 3.20 2.45 -10.41
C ALA A 105 1.79 2.85 -9.94
N ILE A 106 0.92 1.87 -9.68
CA ILE A 106 -0.45 2.15 -9.23
C ILE A 106 -0.49 2.75 -7.83
N ASP A 107 0.38 2.29 -6.92
CA ASP A 107 0.44 2.84 -5.56
C ASP A 107 1.06 4.24 -5.57
N GLN A 108 2.09 4.50 -6.41
CA GLN A 108 2.64 5.84 -6.59
C GLN A 108 1.58 6.80 -7.15
N ALA A 109 0.85 6.39 -8.19
CA ALA A 109 -0.22 7.22 -8.77
C ALA A 109 -1.33 7.52 -7.75
N ALA A 110 -1.71 6.52 -6.93
CA ALA A 110 -2.70 6.71 -5.87
C ALA A 110 -2.22 7.73 -4.82
N ILE A 111 -0.96 7.66 -4.40
CA ILE A 111 -0.34 8.62 -3.46
C ILE A 111 -0.33 10.02 -4.05
N ASP A 112 0.10 10.19 -5.31
CA ASP A 112 0.17 11.49 -5.96
C ASP A 112 -1.22 12.14 -6.04
N LEU A 113 -2.26 11.35 -6.36
CA LEU A 113 -3.64 11.82 -6.38
C LEU A 113 -4.13 12.22 -4.97
N VAL A 114 -3.83 11.42 -3.94
CA VAL A 114 -4.17 11.77 -2.54
C VAL A 114 -3.50 13.09 -2.14
N TYR A 115 -2.22 13.26 -2.43
CA TYR A 115 -1.49 14.48 -2.08
C TYR A 115 -2.00 15.72 -2.84
N ALA A 116 -2.61 15.54 -4.02
CA ALA A 116 -3.22 16.62 -4.79
C ALA A 116 -4.62 17.03 -4.29
N MET A 117 -5.28 16.23 -3.45
CA MET A 117 -6.63 16.51 -2.97
C MET A 117 -6.63 17.53 -1.83
N PRO A 118 -7.51 18.54 -1.86
CA PRO A 118 -7.55 19.59 -0.83
C PRO A 118 -8.01 19.12 0.55
N ASP A 119 -8.73 17.99 0.62
CA ASP A 119 -9.30 17.41 1.83
C ASP A 119 -8.51 16.19 2.37
N SER A 120 -7.30 15.94 1.84
CA SER A 120 -6.48 14.76 2.17
C SER A 120 -5.68 14.86 3.47
N ALA A 121 -5.78 15.94 4.22
CA ALA A 121 -4.86 16.25 5.31
C ALA A 121 -4.77 15.16 6.40
N SER A 122 -5.84 14.44 6.70
CA SER A 122 -5.85 13.34 7.67
C SER A 122 -5.02 12.15 7.18
N LEU A 123 -5.25 11.76 5.92
CA LEU A 123 -4.58 10.63 5.28
C LEU A 123 -3.10 10.93 5.02
N VAL A 124 -2.78 12.13 4.52
CA VAL A 124 -1.39 12.57 4.32
C VAL A 124 -0.61 12.52 5.64
N ARG A 125 -1.16 13.07 6.73
CA ARG A 125 -0.51 12.98 8.05
C ARG A 125 -0.29 11.54 8.52
N ARG A 126 -1.21 10.62 8.22
CA ARG A 126 -1.05 9.20 8.54
C ARG A 126 0.09 8.58 7.73
N ILE A 127 0.15 8.86 6.43
CA ILE A 127 1.21 8.35 5.53
C ILE A 127 2.58 8.84 6.01
N GLU A 128 2.72 10.14 6.26
CA GLU A 128 3.98 10.75 6.71
C GLU A 128 4.40 10.27 8.11
N ARG A 129 3.46 10.22 9.06
CA ARG A 129 3.75 9.74 10.42
C ARG A 129 4.27 8.31 10.46
N GLN A 130 3.83 7.47 9.55
CA GLN A 130 4.25 6.07 9.47
C GLN A 130 5.39 5.84 8.47
N ASN A 131 6.01 6.91 7.95
CA ASN A 131 7.02 6.82 6.90
C ASN A 131 6.55 5.98 5.70
N GLY A 132 5.24 6.03 5.37
CA GLY A 132 4.61 5.11 4.44
C GLY A 132 5.20 5.12 3.03
N LEU A 133 5.76 6.26 2.60
CA LEU A 133 6.42 6.38 1.29
C LEU A 133 7.66 5.51 1.16
N HIS A 134 8.30 5.14 2.26
CA HIS A 134 9.46 4.25 2.27
C HIS A 134 9.16 2.88 1.63
N THR A 135 7.91 2.40 1.71
CA THR A 135 7.48 1.18 1.00
C THR A 135 7.66 1.30 -0.53
N LEU A 136 7.37 2.49 -1.10
CA LEU A 136 7.53 2.73 -2.53
C LEU A 136 9.03 2.78 -2.91
N GLU A 137 9.85 3.40 -2.07
CA GLU A 137 11.31 3.46 -2.25
C GLU A 137 11.92 2.06 -2.20
N ALA A 138 11.56 1.26 -1.20
CA ALA A 138 12.00 -0.12 -1.05
C ALA A 138 11.54 -1.00 -2.23
N GLY A 139 10.29 -0.82 -2.70
CA GLY A 139 9.76 -1.51 -3.87
C GLY A 139 10.53 -1.19 -5.15
N GLU A 140 10.92 0.07 -5.35
CA GLU A 140 11.74 0.45 -6.50
C GLU A 140 13.16 -0.11 -6.39
N GLN A 141 13.77 -0.02 -5.21
CA GLN A 141 15.13 -0.54 -4.97
C GLN A 141 15.23 -2.05 -5.14
N ASN A 142 14.23 -2.83 -4.73
CA ASN A 142 14.22 -4.27 -4.90
C ASN A 142 13.76 -4.72 -6.30
N GLY A 143 13.34 -3.77 -7.15
CA GLY A 143 12.89 -4.01 -8.53
C GLY A 143 11.48 -4.62 -8.62
N LEU A 144 10.59 -4.32 -7.67
CA LEU A 144 9.17 -4.69 -7.73
C LEU A 144 8.47 -4.06 -8.93
N GLY A 145 8.82 -2.83 -9.28
CA GLY A 145 8.24 -2.08 -10.39
C GLY A 145 8.90 -0.72 -10.55
N SER A 146 8.18 0.23 -11.13
CA SER A 146 8.65 1.60 -11.34
C SER A 146 7.71 2.62 -10.70
N ARG A 147 8.28 3.63 -10.06
CA ARG A 147 7.52 4.80 -9.58
C ARG A 147 7.19 5.79 -10.71
N TYR A 148 7.84 5.65 -11.88
CA TYR A 148 7.50 6.43 -13.07
C TYR A 148 6.35 5.78 -13.81
N TYR A 149 5.30 6.56 -14.07
CA TYR A 149 4.10 6.10 -14.76
C TYR A 149 3.56 7.18 -15.71
N GLN A 150 2.76 6.74 -16.69
CA GLN A 150 1.95 7.63 -17.51
C GLN A 150 0.48 7.34 -17.20
N MET A 151 -0.26 8.36 -16.75
CA MET A 151 -1.69 8.22 -16.52
C MET A 151 -2.45 8.43 -17.82
N VAL A 152 -3.32 7.46 -18.14
CA VAL A 152 -4.28 7.55 -19.25
C VAL A 152 -5.67 7.61 -18.65
N ILE A 153 -6.39 8.70 -18.88
CA ILE A 153 -7.76 8.88 -18.41
C ILE A 153 -8.70 8.24 -19.44
N ILE A 154 -9.57 7.34 -18.99
CA ILE A 154 -10.60 6.69 -19.79
C ILE A 154 -11.98 7.03 -19.23
N GLY A 155 -12.86 7.47 -20.11
CA GLY A 155 -14.20 8.00 -19.76
C GLY A 155 -14.17 9.51 -19.54
N GLU A 156 -15.34 10.11 -19.66
CA GLU A 156 -15.62 11.52 -19.32
C GLU A 156 -16.20 11.60 -17.90
#